data_e575eef6e2025eef8a75b07068ed2d59
#
_entry.id   e575eef6e2025eef8a75b07068ed2d59
#
_cell.length_a   1.000
_cell.length_b   1.000
_cell.length_c   1.000
_cell.angle_alpha   90.00
_cell.angle_beta   90.00
_cell.angle_gamma   90.00
#
_symmetry.space_group_name_H-M   'P 1'
#
loop_
_entity.id
_entity.type
_entity.pdbx_description
1 polymer ?
#
loop_
_entity_poly.entity_id
_entity_poly.type
_entity_poly.pdbx_seq_one_letter_code
_entity_poly.pdbx_strand_id
1 'polypeptide(L)'
;RLGGWLRVASTTGSVSMELESGGRTYAAEIETIALVGAAAPVYQQISSVLRSLYRAEDTPAIQVTDRVARLPGLTDMLKARVGGEVFVLEPGATNRGALARCRGTADSGQRVSLLRKLPWDQSAIDMGAHSVDAVHAGTPTHLLFGHKAYEIGNSPLILGSQESGDARFVGLASDMPGVSRRHCSLARKNGQCVLEDHSRYGTYLNGHRVDGTSVLQVGDAMRIGTPGFEFQLITTDTDNG
;
A
#
# COMPACT_ATOMS: atom_id res chain seq x y z
N ARG A 1 3.01 -0.71 1.08
CA ARG A 1 4.40 -1.01 1.51
C ARG A 1 5.13 0.14 2.19
N LEU A 2 4.52 1.31 2.34
CA LEU A 2 5.06 2.37 3.20
C LEU A 2 5.49 1.82 4.57
N GLY A 3 4.73 0.87 5.12
CA GLY A 3 5.07 0.18 6.35
C GLY A 3 6.37 -0.67 6.29
N GLY A 4 6.82 -1.10 5.13
CA GLY A 4 8.11 -1.77 4.95
C GLY A 4 9.28 -0.79 5.06
N TRP A 5 9.15 0.35 4.41
CA TRP A 5 10.15 1.42 4.45
C TRP A 5 10.25 2.05 5.83
N LEU A 6 9.09 2.37 6.42
CA LEU A 6 9.03 2.88 7.77
C LEU A 6 9.67 1.92 8.79
N ARG A 7 9.51 0.62 8.59
CA ARG A 7 10.17 -0.40 9.43
C ARG A 7 11.68 -0.41 9.25
N VAL A 8 12.18 -0.33 8.01
CA VAL A 8 13.64 -0.26 7.74
C VAL A 8 14.19 1.04 8.31
N ALA A 9 13.57 2.17 8.00
CA ALA A 9 13.98 3.48 8.49
C ALA A 9 13.98 3.57 10.02
N SER A 10 13.04 2.92 10.72
CA SER A 10 13.01 2.90 12.20
C SER A 10 14.17 2.11 12.81
N THR A 11 14.80 1.22 12.05
CA THR A 11 15.92 0.40 12.52
C THR A 11 17.26 1.02 12.15
N THR A 12 17.35 1.62 10.96
CA THR A 12 18.62 2.15 10.39
C THR A 12 18.72 3.67 10.44
N GLY A 13 17.65 4.37 10.80
CA GLY A 13 17.58 5.84 10.79
C GLY A 13 17.26 6.43 9.42
N SER A 14 17.44 5.69 8.35
CA SER A 14 17.17 6.11 6.97
C SER A 14 16.76 4.93 6.08
N VAL A 15 16.25 5.24 4.88
CA VAL A 15 15.97 4.27 3.83
C VAL A 15 16.47 4.80 2.50
N SER A 16 17.17 3.95 1.73
CA SER A 16 17.58 4.27 0.38
C SER A 16 16.44 4.03 -0.61
N MET A 17 16.22 4.99 -1.50
CA MET A 17 15.29 4.91 -2.62
C MET A 17 16.00 5.16 -3.93
N GLU A 18 15.57 4.45 -4.97
CA GLU A 18 15.99 4.70 -6.35
C GLU A 18 14.83 5.26 -7.16
N LEU A 19 15.10 6.30 -7.95
CA LEU A 19 14.16 6.93 -8.85
C LEU A 19 14.72 6.93 -10.27
N GLU A 20 13.97 6.40 -11.22
CA GLU A 20 14.29 6.56 -12.64
C GLU A 20 13.65 7.85 -13.17
N SER A 21 14.42 8.66 -13.90
CA SER A 21 13.90 9.82 -14.61
C SER A 21 14.78 10.12 -15.83
N GLY A 22 14.18 10.29 -17.01
CA GLY A 22 14.89 10.58 -18.24
C GLY A 22 15.94 9.53 -18.62
N GLY A 23 15.70 8.25 -18.33
CA GLY A 23 16.64 7.15 -18.59
C GLY A 23 17.84 7.09 -17.64
N ARG A 24 17.86 7.86 -16.56
CA ARG A 24 18.88 7.84 -15.50
C ARG A 24 18.26 7.34 -14.20
N THR A 25 19.06 6.68 -13.37
CA THR A 25 18.66 6.27 -12.02
C THR A 25 19.34 7.20 -11.01
N TYR A 26 18.54 7.77 -10.14
CA TYR A 26 18.96 8.62 -9.04
C TYR A 26 18.74 7.85 -7.73
N ALA A 27 19.72 7.85 -6.85
CA ALA A 27 19.59 7.29 -5.50
C ALA A 27 19.45 8.44 -4.51
N ALA A 28 18.51 8.30 -3.60
CA ALA A 28 18.28 9.23 -2.50
C ALA A 28 18.19 8.47 -1.19
N GLU A 29 18.77 9.02 -0.14
CA GLU A 29 18.60 8.52 1.21
C GLU A 29 17.57 9.39 1.93
N ILE A 30 16.51 8.75 2.45
CA ILE A 30 15.40 9.42 3.12
C ILE A 30 15.50 9.13 4.61
N GLU A 31 15.70 10.15 5.40
CA GLU A 31 15.74 10.03 6.86
C GLU A 31 14.36 9.72 7.45
N THR A 32 14.34 8.98 8.54
CA THR A 32 13.11 8.62 9.27
C THR A 32 12.26 9.85 9.61
N ILE A 33 12.90 10.97 9.97
CA ILE A 33 12.19 12.19 10.31
C ILE A 33 11.39 12.77 9.14
N ALA A 34 11.91 12.67 7.92
CA ALA A 34 11.21 13.09 6.71
C ALA A 34 10.00 12.19 6.43
N LEU A 35 10.13 10.87 6.63
CA LEU A 35 9.03 9.92 6.50
C LEU A 35 7.94 10.14 7.55
N VAL A 36 8.30 10.42 8.79
CA VAL A 36 7.35 10.78 9.86
C VAL A 36 6.64 12.07 9.52
N GLY A 37 7.35 13.08 8.99
CA GLY A 37 6.77 14.34 8.51
C GLY A 37 5.74 14.10 7.40
N ALA A 38 6.07 13.28 6.42
CA ALA A 38 5.16 12.91 5.33
C ALA A 38 3.94 12.11 5.81
N ALA A 39 4.08 11.29 6.86
CA ALA A 39 2.98 10.54 7.46
C ALA A 39 2.10 11.36 8.43
N ALA A 40 2.56 12.54 8.86
CA ALA A 40 1.89 13.35 9.86
C ALA A 40 0.41 13.68 9.55
N PRO A 41 0.00 14.02 8.31
CA PRO A 41 -1.40 14.26 7.98
C PRO A 41 -2.28 13.03 8.23
N VAL A 42 -1.81 11.84 7.84
CA VAL A 42 -2.52 10.56 8.06
C VAL A 42 -2.64 10.27 9.56
N TYR A 43 -1.57 10.49 10.32
CA TYR A 43 -1.57 10.30 11.77
C TYR A 43 -2.53 11.26 12.47
N GLN A 44 -2.61 12.51 12.00
CA GLN A 44 -3.58 13.49 12.50
C GLN A 44 -5.02 13.04 12.23
N GLN A 45 -5.28 12.54 11.04
CA GLN A 45 -6.61 12.02 10.68
C GLN A 45 -6.98 10.81 11.56
N ILE A 46 -6.08 9.86 11.77
CA ILE A 46 -6.27 8.71 12.67
C ILE A 46 -6.63 9.21 14.08
N SER A 47 -5.85 10.16 14.62
CA SER A 47 -6.12 10.68 15.97
C SER A 47 -7.44 11.43 16.07
N SER A 48 -7.86 12.14 15.02
CA SER A 48 -9.15 12.83 14.96
C SER A 48 -10.31 11.84 14.99
N VAL A 49 -10.25 10.78 14.17
CA VAL A 49 -11.25 9.71 14.13
C VAL A 49 -11.33 9.01 15.50
N LEU A 50 -10.18 8.64 16.08
CA LEU A 50 -10.17 8.00 17.39
C LEU A 50 -10.80 8.89 18.46
N ARG A 51 -10.50 10.18 18.48
CA ARG A 51 -11.10 11.14 19.44
C ARG A 51 -12.61 11.23 19.31
N SER A 52 -13.17 11.10 18.12
CA SER A 52 -14.61 11.14 17.91
C SER A 52 -15.35 9.93 18.48
N LEU A 53 -14.61 8.85 18.81
CA LEU A 53 -15.18 7.62 19.39
C LEU A 53 -15.28 7.66 20.92
N TYR A 54 -14.66 8.64 21.58
CA TYR A 54 -14.63 8.75 23.05
C TYR A 54 -15.31 10.03 23.52
N ARG A 55 -15.79 10.01 24.77
CA ARG A 55 -16.20 11.22 25.46
C ARG A 55 -14.97 11.88 26.11
N ALA A 56 -15.07 13.18 26.39
CA ALA A 56 -13.96 13.94 26.96
C ALA A 56 -13.47 13.41 28.32
N GLU A 57 -14.34 12.78 29.08
CA GLU A 57 -14.09 12.17 30.38
C GLU A 57 -13.53 10.74 30.31
N ASP A 58 -13.55 10.09 29.13
CA ASP A 58 -13.10 8.73 29.00
C ASP A 58 -11.55 8.66 28.93
N THR A 59 -10.97 7.66 29.58
CA THR A 59 -9.56 7.31 29.43
C THR A 59 -9.47 6.06 28.54
N PRO A 60 -9.25 6.23 27.23
CA PRO A 60 -9.28 5.09 26.31
C PRO A 60 -8.07 4.19 26.46
N ALA A 61 -8.28 2.87 26.35
CA ALA A 61 -7.25 1.88 26.15
C ALA A 61 -7.13 1.56 24.66
N ILE A 62 -6.01 1.96 24.03
CA ILE A 62 -5.77 1.79 22.59
C ILE A 62 -4.91 0.55 22.39
N GLN A 63 -5.44 -0.45 21.72
CA GLN A 63 -4.67 -1.63 21.32
C GLN A 63 -4.21 -1.50 19.87
N VAL A 64 -2.91 -1.60 19.64
CA VAL A 64 -2.30 -1.57 18.31
C VAL A 64 -1.60 -2.90 18.02
N THR A 65 -1.68 -3.36 16.77
CA THR A 65 -0.92 -4.55 16.36
C THR A 65 0.57 -4.23 16.30
N ASP A 66 1.41 -5.27 16.39
CA ASP A 66 2.87 -5.15 16.26
C ASP A 66 3.29 -4.45 14.96
N ARG A 67 2.54 -4.65 13.87
CA ARG A 67 2.80 -3.99 12.58
C ARG A 67 2.54 -2.49 12.64
N VAL A 68 1.43 -2.09 13.26
CA VAL A 68 1.05 -0.69 13.43
C VAL A 68 2.00 0.02 14.41
N ALA A 69 2.39 -0.66 15.48
CA ALA A 69 3.33 -0.11 16.46
C ALA A 69 4.73 0.18 15.88
N ARG A 70 5.09 -0.45 14.76
CA ARG A 70 6.36 -0.20 14.05
C ARG A 70 6.33 1.02 13.14
N LEU A 71 5.20 1.71 13.03
CA LEU A 71 5.13 2.96 12.29
C LEU A 71 5.79 4.07 13.13
N PRO A 72 6.89 4.70 12.65
CA PRO A 72 7.65 5.67 13.44
C PRO A 72 6.75 6.83 13.87
N GLY A 73 6.82 7.17 15.15
CA GLY A 73 6.09 8.30 15.75
C GLY A 73 4.58 8.08 15.95
N LEU A 74 3.98 6.99 15.45
CA LEU A 74 2.53 6.79 15.57
C LEU A 74 2.10 6.53 17.01
N THR A 75 2.77 5.63 17.71
CA THR A 75 2.43 5.31 19.11
C THR A 75 2.60 6.50 20.04
N ASP A 76 3.63 7.31 19.84
CA ASP A 76 3.88 8.53 20.63
C ASP A 76 2.82 9.58 20.31
N MET A 77 2.45 9.74 19.05
CA MET A 77 1.38 10.62 18.64
C MET A 77 0.02 10.19 19.23
N LEU A 78 -0.28 8.88 19.24
CA LEU A 78 -1.51 8.36 19.84
C LEU A 78 -1.58 8.67 21.34
N LYS A 79 -0.49 8.42 22.09
CA LYS A 79 -0.39 8.78 23.51
C LYS A 79 -0.58 10.28 23.75
N ALA A 80 0.10 11.09 22.94
CA ALA A 80 0.08 12.56 23.12
C ALA A 80 -1.26 13.21 22.74
N ARG A 81 -1.94 12.70 21.70
CA ARG A 81 -3.12 13.35 21.12
C ARG A 81 -4.44 12.76 21.52
N VAL A 82 -4.52 11.44 21.69
CA VAL A 82 -5.78 10.76 22.06
C VAL A 82 -5.91 10.70 23.58
N GLY A 83 -4.79 10.59 24.27
CA GLY A 83 -4.74 10.30 25.71
C GLY A 83 -4.97 8.82 25.98
N GLY A 84 -4.75 8.40 27.24
CA GLY A 84 -4.92 6.99 27.63
C GLY A 84 -3.70 6.12 27.36
N GLU A 85 -3.86 4.82 27.56
CA GLU A 85 -2.80 3.84 27.45
C GLU A 85 -2.78 3.19 26.06
N VAL A 86 -1.58 3.06 25.48
CA VAL A 86 -1.38 2.36 24.21
C VAL A 86 -0.71 1.02 24.47
N PHE A 87 -1.41 -0.06 24.19
CA PHE A 87 -0.96 -1.43 24.34
C PHE A 87 -0.54 -2.00 22.99
N VAL A 88 0.70 -2.46 22.88
CA VAL A 88 1.19 -3.15 21.68
C VAL A 88 0.89 -4.63 21.81
N LEU A 89 0.10 -5.17 20.90
CA LEU A 89 -0.21 -6.58 20.84
C LEU A 89 1.01 -7.39 20.35
N GLU A 90 1.20 -8.57 20.92
CA GLU A 90 2.24 -9.51 20.48
C GLU A 90 2.05 -9.91 19.00
N PRO A 91 3.14 -10.22 18.29
CA PRO A 91 3.06 -10.74 16.92
C PRO A 91 2.09 -11.92 16.82
N GLY A 92 1.17 -11.85 15.86
CA GLY A 92 0.16 -12.89 15.65
C GLY A 92 -1.02 -12.89 16.64
N ALA A 93 -1.11 -11.95 17.57
CA ALA A 93 -2.22 -11.87 18.53
C ALA A 93 -3.59 -11.81 17.83
N THR A 94 -3.70 -11.04 16.74
CA THR A 94 -4.93 -10.92 15.94
C THR A 94 -5.35 -12.28 15.38
N ASN A 95 -4.40 -13.05 14.83
CA ASN A 95 -4.69 -14.37 14.27
C ASN A 95 -5.08 -15.37 15.37
N ARG A 96 -4.38 -15.33 16.52
CA ARG A 96 -4.73 -16.17 17.67
C ARG A 96 -6.11 -15.84 18.22
N GLY A 97 -6.46 -14.57 18.31
CA GLY A 97 -7.78 -14.13 18.75
C GLY A 97 -8.88 -14.57 17.79
N ALA A 98 -8.68 -14.42 16.48
CA ALA A 98 -9.61 -14.90 15.46
C ALA A 98 -9.80 -16.43 15.54
N LEU A 99 -8.69 -17.19 15.67
CA LEU A 99 -8.73 -18.64 15.80
C LEU A 99 -9.45 -19.09 17.09
N ALA A 100 -9.20 -18.43 18.22
CA ALA A 100 -9.88 -18.71 19.48
C ALA A 100 -11.39 -18.48 19.36
N ARG A 101 -11.80 -17.38 18.70
CA ARG A 101 -13.22 -17.09 18.45
C ARG A 101 -13.86 -18.12 17.52
N CYS A 102 -13.17 -18.54 16.46
CA CYS A 102 -13.66 -19.59 15.57
C CYS A 102 -13.86 -20.92 16.31
N ARG A 103 -12.94 -21.32 17.19
CA ARG A 103 -13.07 -22.51 18.04
C ARG A 103 -14.27 -22.43 18.95
N GLY A 104 -14.45 -21.32 19.68
CA GLY A 104 -15.58 -21.12 20.58
C GLY A 104 -16.93 -21.15 19.85
N THR A 105 -16.99 -20.63 18.59
CA THR A 105 -18.21 -20.74 17.76
C THR A 105 -18.46 -22.15 17.25
N ALA A 106 -17.41 -22.90 16.88
CA ALA A 106 -17.54 -24.29 16.47
C ALA A 106 -18.10 -25.19 17.59
N ASP A 107 -17.60 -24.98 18.81
CA ASP A 107 -18.04 -25.70 20.02
C ASP A 107 -19.51 -25.39 20.36
N SER A 108 -20.00 -24.20 20.03
CA SER A 108 -21.39 -23.80 20.23
C SER A 108 -22.35 -24.26 19.12
N GLY A 109 -21.85 -24.95 18.08
CA GLY A 109 -22.64 -25.39 16.92
C GLY A 109 -23.06 -24.25 15.97
N GLN A 110 -22.60 -23.03 16.22
CA GLN A 110 -22.85 -21.91 15.31
C GLN A 110 -21.97 -22.00 14.07
N ARG A 111 -22.56 -21.79 12.90
CA ARG A 111 -21.79 -21.70 11.65
C ARG A 111 -21.01 -20.38 11.63
N VAL A 112 -19.70 -20.47 11.41
CA VAL A 112 -18.87 -19.31 11.14
C VAL A 112 -19.14 -18.83 9.71
N SER A 113 -19.69 -17.62 9.59
CA SER A 113 -19.91 -16.98 8.30
C SER A 113 -18.67 -16.20 7.89
N LEU A 114 -18.10 -16.56 6.74
CA LEU A 114 -17.02 -15.76 6.15
C LEU A 114 -17.62 -14.53 5.46
N LEU A 115 -17.42 -13.37 6.06
CA LEU A 115 -17.78 -12.10 5.43
C LEU A 115 -16.76 -11.80 4.32
N ARG A 116 -17.23 -11.74 3.08
CA ARG A 116 -16.43 -11.30 1.93
C ARG A 116 -16.35 -9.78 1.82
N LYS A 117 -17.30 -9.06 2.43
CA LYS A 117 -17.33 -7.62 2.57
C LYS A 117 -17.64 -7.28 4.01
N LEU A 118 -16.94 -6.32 4.57
CA LEU A 118 -17.21 -5.84 5.92
C LEU A 118 -18.44 -4.93 5.88
N PRO A 119 -19.34 -5.02 6.89
CA PRO A 119 -20.59 -4.25 6.87
C PRO A 119 -20.39 -2.73 6.91
N TRP A 120 -19.19 -2.27 7.27
CA TRP A 120 -18.80 -0.85 7.30
C TRP A 120 -18.06 -0.38 6.03
N ASP A 121 -17.78 -1.26 5.05
CA ASP A 121 -17.10 -0.87 3.82
C ASP A 121 -17.89 0.15 2.99
N GLN A 122 -19.21 0.15 3.10
CA GLN A 122 -20.08 1.13 2.43
C GLN A 122 -20.18 2.45 3.19
N SER A 123 -20.18 2.42 4.52
CA SER A 123 -20.24 3.64 5.33
C SER A 123 -18.88 4.34 5.46
N ALA A 124 -17.77 3.61 5.35
CA ALA A 124 -16.45 4.21 5.30
C ALA A 124 -16.21 5.00 4.00
N ILE A 125 -16.87 4.61 2.91
CA ILE A 125 -16.85 5.34 1.64
C ILE A 125 -17.54 6.71 1.79
N ASP A 126 -18.65 6.80 2.53
CA ASP A 126 -19.38 8.05 2.71
C ASP A 126 -18.72 9.02 3.71
N MET A 127 -17.93 8.53 4.67
CA MET A 127 -17.24 9.38 5.65
C MET A 127 -15.81 9.78 5.28
N GLY A 128 -15.19 9.12 4.30
CA GLY A 128 -13.81 9.36 3.89
C GLY A 128 -13.63 9.83 2.44
N ALA A 129 -14.70 9.82 1.65
CA ALA A 129 -14.63 10.12 0.21
C ALA A 129 -14.21 11.57 -0.11
N HIS A 130 -14.24 12.48 0.85
CA HIS A 130 -13.89 13.87 0.61
C HIS A 130 -12.41 14.21 0.72
N SER A 131 -11.53 13.28 1.13
CA SER A 131 -10.08 13.60 1.22
C SER A 131 -9.16 12.63 0.49
N VAL A 132 -9.65 11.46 0.08
CA VAL A 132 -8.83 10.49 -0.66
C VAL A 132 -8.93 10.71 -2.16
N ASP A 133 -10.07 11.17 -2.68
CA ASP A 133 -10.28 11.46 -4.10
C ASP A 133 -9.46 12.66 -4.61
N ALA A 134 -9.09 13.59 -3.74
CA ALA A 134 -8.24 14.72 -4.12
C ALA A 134 -6.76 14.35 -4.33
N VAL A 135 -6.31 13.21 -3.78
CA VAL A 135 -4.93 12.73 -3.92
C VAL A 135 -4.77 11.80 -5.13
N HIS A 136 -5.89 11.21 -5.61
CA HIS A 136 -5.88 10.23 -6.69
C HIS A 136 -6.17 10.81 -8.09
N ALA A 137 -6.49 12.12 -8.20
CA ALA A 137 -6.76 12.75 -9.47
C ALA A 137 -5.43 13.13 -10.18
N GLY A 138 -4.85 12.20 -10.92
CA GLY A 138 -3.67 12.47 -11.71
C GLY A 138 -3.19 11.26 -12.50
N THR A 139 -2.48 11.53 -13.59
CA THR A 139 -1.83 10.49 -14.38
C THR A 139 -0.51 10.10 -13.68
N PRO A 140 -0.31 8.84 -13.27
CA PRO A 140 0.92 8.42 -12.62
C PRO A 140 2.11 8.56 -13.56
N THR A 141 3.24 8.97 -12.98
CA THR A 141 4.52 9.09 -13.69
C THR A 141 5.43 7.91 -13.44
N HIS A 142 5.25 7.21 -12.32
CA HIS A 142 6.12 6.12 -11.91
C HIS A 142 5.36 4.94 -11.33
N LEU A 143 5.94 3.75 -11.51
CA LEU A 143 5.57 2.52 -10.84
C LEU A 143 6.55 2.27 -9.68
N LEU A 144 6.04 2.24 -8.47
CA LEU A 144 6.83 1.97 -7.29
C LEU A 144 6.81 0.46 -6.97
N PHE A 145 7.99 -0.14 -6.91
CA PHE A 145 8.19 -1.53 -6.51
C PHE A 145 9.37 -1.67 -5.56
N GLY A 146 9.10 -2.12 -4.34
CA GLY A 146 10.13 -2.18 -3.30
C GLY A 146 10.65 -0.79 -2.93
N HIS A 147 11.91 -0.54 -3.19
CA HIS A 147 12.61 0.73 -2.96
C HIS A 147 12.91 1.50 -4.24
N LYS A 148 12.42 1.02 -5.39
CA LYS A 148 12.67 1.63 -6.69
C LYS A 148 11.40 2.11 -7.36
N ALA A 149 11.42 3.35 -7.85
CA ALA A 149 10.40 3.95 -8.67
C ALA A 149 10.85 3.92 -10.14
N TYR A 150 10.12 3.19 -10.97
CA TYR A 150 10.38 3.03 -12.40
C TYR A 150 9.55 4.04 -13.17
N GLU A 151 10.18 4.85 -14.01
CA GLU A 151 9.49 5.83 -14.84
C GLU A 151 8.54 5.15 -15.85
N ILE A 152 7.31 5.67 -16.01
CA ILE A 152 6.36 5.22 -17.02
C ILE A 152 6.35 6.24 -18.16
N GLY A 153 7.04 5.89 -19.24
CA GLY A 153 7.14 6.70 -20.45
C GLY A 153 6.26 6.20 -21.60
N ASN A 154 6.53 6.72 -22.79
CA ASN A 154 5.84 6.25 -24.02
C ASN A 154 6.27 4.84 -24.43
N SER A 155 7.53 4.47 -24.13
CA SER A 155 8.02 3.11 -24.34
C SER A 155 7.48 2.20 -23.23
N PRO A 156 6.93 1.02 -23.58
CA PRO A 156 6.36 0.11 -22.60
C PRO A 156 7.38 -0.33 -21.53
N LEU A 157 6.97 -0.22 -20.27
CA LEU A 157 7.62 -0.85 -19.12
C LEU A 157 7.00 -2.23 -18.94
N ILE A 158 7.75 -3.30 -19.20
CA ILE A 158 7.26 -4.67 -19.12
C ILE A 158 7.55 -5.25 -17.74
N LEU A 159 6.59 -5.93 -17.15
CA LEU A 159 6.73 -6.66 -15.91
C LEU A 159 6.57 -8.16 -16.17
N GLY A 160 7.43 -8.98 -15.57
CA GLY A 160 7.34 -10.41 -15.74
C GLY A 160 8.53 -11.17 -15.14
N SER A 161 8.56 -12.48 -15.33
CA SER A 161 9.63 -13.35 -14.80
C SER A 161 10.80 -13.55 -15.76
N GLN A 162 10.68 -13.11 -17.02
CA GLN A 162 11.74 -13.27 -18.01
C GLN A 162 11.86 -12.03 -18.89
N GLU A 163 13.05 -11.44 -18.92
CA GLU A 163 13.39 -10.34 -19.81
C GLU A 163 13.25 -10.78 -21.28
N SER A 164 12.69 -9.92 -22.11
CA SER A 164 12.50 -10.14 -23.54
C SER A 164 12.95 -8.92 -24.33
N GLY A 165 14.20 -8.93 -24.82
CA GLY A 165 14.72 -7.98 -25.79
C GLY A 165 14.92 -6.55 -25.26
N ASP A 166 14.79 -5.57 -26.16
CA ASP A 166 15.14 -4.16 -25.95
C ASP A 166 14.13 -3.33 -25.12
N ALA A 167 13.11 -3.96 -24.54
CA ALA A 167 12.09 -3.27 -23.77
C ALA A 167 12.57 -3.03 -22.33
N ARG A 168 12.17 -1.89 -21.75
CA ARG A 168 12.37 -1.62 -20.33
C ARG A 168 11.64 -2.69 -19.51
N PHE A 169 12.33 -3.32 -18.54
CA PHE A 169 11.84 -4.51 -17.87
C PHE A 169 11.97 -4.43 -16.35
N VAL A 170 10.92 -4.85 -15.64
CA VAL A 170 10.91 -5.08 -14.20
C VAL A 170 10.85 -6.59 -13.96
N GLY A 171 11.97 -7.15 -13.53
CA GLY A 171 12.10 -8.58 -13.23
C GLY A 171 11.36 -8.97 -11.95
N LEU A 172 10.51 -9.97 -12.06
CA LEU A 172 9.81 -10.59 -10.94
C LEU A 172 10.35 -12.00 -10.72
N ALA A 173 10.39 -12.46 -9.47
CA ALA A 173 10.87 -13.80 -9.16
C ALA A 173 10.08 -14.88 -9.92
N SER A 174 10.79 -15.74 -10.64
CA SER A 174 10.20 -16.74 -11.53
C SER A 174 9.56 -17.92 -10.79
N ASP A 175 9.90 -18.11 -9.52
CA ASP A 175 9.36 -19.11 -8.60
C ASP A 175 8.02 -18.72 -7.97
N MET A 176 7.58 -17.46 -8.17
CA MET A 176 6.28 -17.01 -7.65
C MET A 176 5.13 -17.53 -8.52
N PRO A 177 4.19 -18.30 -7.93
CA PRO A 177 3.02 -18.79 -8.66
C PRO A 177 2.18 -17.64 -9.25
N GLY A 178 1.71 -17.82 -10.48
CA GLY A 178 0.84 -16.85 -11.14
C GLY A 178 1.57 -15.70 -11.83
N VAL A 179 2.91 -15.74 -11.95
CA VAL A 179 3.69 -14.78 -12.72
C VAL A 179 4.01 -15.34 -14.09
N SER A 180 3.60 -14.63 -15.15
CA SER A 180 3.96 -14.96 -16.54
C SER A 180 5.30 -14.36 -16.93
N ARG A 181 5.98 -14.94 -17.92
CA ARG A 181 7.26 -14.43 -18.45
C ARG A 181 7.15 -12.95 -18.85
N ARG A 182 6.17 -12.62 -19.67
CA ARG A 182 5.68 -11.27 -19.92
C ARG A 182 4.29 -11.18 -19.32
N HIS A 183 4.16 -10.51 -18.16
CA HIS A 183 2.92 -10.54 -17.41
C HIS A 183 2.01 -9.38 -17.79
N CYS A 184 2.50 -8.18 -17.71
CA CYS A 184 1.80 -6.98 -18.15
C CYS A 184 2.78 -5.91 -18.65
N SER A 185 2.25 -4.87 -19.25
CA SER A 185 3.03 -3.69 -19.65
C SER A 185 2.30 -2.41 -19.28
N LEU A 186 3.08 -1.39 -18.91
CA LEU A 186 2.60 -0.04 -18.61
C LEU A 186 3.23 0.94 -19.60
N ALA A 187 2.42 1.83 -20.16
CA ALA A 187 2.91 2.87 -21.06
C ALA A 187 2.03 4.12 -21.00
N ARG A 188 2.59 5.27 -21.36
CA ARG A 188 1.81 6.47 -21.64
C ARG A 188 1.25 6.42 -23.06
N LYS A 189 -0.07 6.52 -23.19
CA LYS A 189 -0.80 6.58 -24.46
C LYS A 189 -1.78 7.75 -24.40
N ASN A 190 -1.65 8.70 -25.30
CA ASN A 190 -2.56 9.87 -25.38
C ASN A 190 -2.72 10.64 -24.06
N GLY A 191 -1.62 10.83 -23.33
CA GLY A 191 -1.60 11.53 -22.04
C GLY A 191 -2.07 10.70 -20.83
N GLN A 192 -2.57 9.50 -21.04
CA GLN A 192 -2.99 8.58 -20.00
C GLN A 192 -1.92 7.51 -19.75
N CYS A 193 -1.85 7.02 -18.51
CA CYS A 193 -1.08 5.82 -18.18
C CYS A 193 -1.98 4.60 -18.35
N VAL A 194 -1.57 3.66 -19.19
CA VAL A 194 -2.36 2.47 -19.53
C VAL A 194 -1.60 1.21 -19.15
N LEU A 195 -2.28 0.33 -18.41
CA LEU A 195 -1.90 -1.05 -18.14
C LEU A 195 -2.50 -1.96 -19.21
N GLU A 196 -1.71 -2.87 -19.74
CA GLU A 196 -2.14 -3.93 -20.65
C GLU A 196 -1.74 -5.30 -20.05
N ASP A 197 -2.72 -6.15 -19.77
CA ASP A 197 -2.51 -7.49 -19.20
C ASP A 197 -2.23 -8.51 -20.31
N HIS A 198 -1.07 -9.18 -20.24
CA HIS A 198 -0.67 -10.25 -21.16
C HIS A 198 -0.62 -11.60 -20.46
N SER A 199 -1.07 -11.66 -19.21
CA SER A 199 -0.85 -12.80 -18.33
C SER A 199 -1.88 -13.90 -18.53
N ARG A 200 -1.49 -15.11 -18.15
CA ARG A 200 -2.41 -16.24 -18.04
C ARG A 200 -3.29 -16.15 -16.79
N TYR A 201 -2.77 -15.61 -15.72
CA TYR A 201 -3.41 -15.65 -14.39
C TYR A 201 -4.09 -14.34 -13.98
N GLY A 202 -3.82 -13.26 -14.71
CA GLY A 202 -4.41 -11.94 -14.51
C GLY A 202 -3.58 -11.02 -13.64
N THR A 203 -3.62 -9.74 -14.01
CA THR A 203 -3.18 -8.61 -13.21
C THR A 203 -4.36 -8.08 -12.43
N TYR A 204 -4.14 -7.66 -11.19
CA TYR A 204 -5.18 -7.10 -10.33
C TYR A 204 -4.90 -5.63 -10.04
N LEU A 205 -5.90 -4.78 -10.24
CA LEU A 205 -5.85 -3.35 -9.93
C LEU A 205 -6.89 -3.05 -8.84
N ASN A 206 -6.45 -2.50 -7.70
CA ASN A 206 -7.31 -2.22 -6.54
C ASN A 206 -8.16 -3.44 -6.11
N GLY A 207 -7.59 -4.64 -6.21
CA GLY A 207 -8.25 -5.90 -5.88
C GLY A 207 -9.15 -6.50 -6.97
N HIS A 208 -9.40 -5.78 -8.07
CA HIS A 208 -10.19 -6.24 -9.22
C HIS A 208 -9.28 -6.74 -10.34
N ARG A 209 -9.67 -7.86 -10.96
CA ARG A 209 -8.94 -8.37 -12.12
C ARG A 209 -9.11 -7.44 -13.31
N VAL A 210 -8.00 -7.12 -13.97
CA VAL A 210 -7.99 -6.34 -15.22
C VAL A 210 -8.41 -7.24 -16.38
N ASP A 211 -9.31 -6.74 -17.22
CA ASP A 211 -9.72 -7.39 -18.46
C ASP A 211 -9.09 -6.67 -19.65
N GLY A 212 -7.99 -7.26 -20.15
CA GLY A 212 -7.19 -6.71 -21.25
C GLY A 212 -6.44 -5.43 -20.90
N THR A 213 -7.13 -4.28 -20.86
CA THR A 213 -6.51 -2.97 -20.63
C THR A 213 -7.23 -2.18 -19.54
N SER A 214 -6.46 -1.34 -18.82
CA SER A 214 -7.02 -0.41 -17.82
C SER A 214 -6.25 0.90 -17.79
N VAL A 215 -6.95 2.02 -17.60
CA VAL A 215 -6.33 3.32 -17.32
C VAL A 215 -5.96 3.37 -15.86
N LEU A 216 -4.73 3.81 -15.57
CA LEU A 216 -4.17 3.89 -14.23
C LEU A 216 -4.24 5.31 -13.69
N GLN A 217 -4.46 5.43 -12.37
CA GLN A 217 -4.49 6.68 -11.63
C GLN A 217 -3.43 6.68 -10.53
N VAL A 218 -3.04 7.87 -10.09
CA VAL A 218 -2.15 8.02 -8.93
C VAL A 218 -2.80 7.39 -7.70
N GLY A 219 -2.03 6.59 -6.96
CA GLY A 219 -2.52 5.88 -5.77
C GLY A 219 -3.08 4.50 -6.04
N ASP A 220 -3.30 4.12 -7.31
CA ASP A 220 -3.70 2.75 -7.64
C ASP A 220 -2.68 1.73 -7.11
N ALA A 221 -3.21 0.63 -6.58
CA ALA A 221 -2.44 -0.53 -6.14
C ALA A 221 -2.60 -1.67 -7.14
N MET A 222 -1.49 -2.09 -7.74
CA MET A 222 -1.46 -3.20 -8.68
C MET A 222 -0.84 -4.43 -8.02
N ARG A 223 -1.38 -5.64 -8.31
CA ARG A 223 -0.87 -6.90 -7.80
C ARG A 223 -0.72 -7.94 -8.92
N ILE A 224 0.40 -8.66 -8.89
CA ILE A 224 0.76 -9.74 -9.83
C ILE A 224 1.14 -10.99 -9.03
N GLY A 225 0.52 -12.13 -9.33
CA GLY A 225 0.82 -13.43 -8.68
C GLY A 225 0.05 -13.70 -7.39
N THR A 226 0.30 -14.87 -6.77
CA THR A 226 -0.36 -15.32 -5.53
C THR A 226 0.67 -15.99 -4.61
N PRO A 227 0.93 -15.44 -3.42
CA PRO A 227 0.36 -14.26 -2.73
C PRO A 227 0.61 -12.92 -3.45
N GLY A 228 1.64 -12.81 -4.28
CA GLY A 228 1.84 -11.78 -5.28
C GLY A 228 2.78 -10.65 -4.91
N PHE A 229 3.25 -10.00 -5.96
CA PHE A 229 3.98 -8.74 -5.89
C PHE A 229 2.99 -7.58 -5.92
N GLU A 230 3.21 -6.61 -5.05
CA GLU A 230 2.39 -5.39 -4.98
C GLU A 230 3.20 -4.20 -5.47
N PHE A 231 2.55 -3.37 -6.26
CA PHE A 231 3.08 -2.16 -6.85
C PHE A 231 2.16 -0.99 -6.54
N GLN A 232 2.68 0.21 -6.53
CA GLN A 232 1.91 1.44 -6.38
C GLN A 232 2.17 2.39 -7.53
N LEU A 233 1.14 3.05 -7.99
CA LEU A 233 1.21 4.09 -9.01
C LEU A 233 1.38 5.43 -8.31
N ILE A 234 2.49 6.10 -8.57
CA ILE A 234 2.83 7.38 -7.94
C ILE A 234 3.10 8.45 -8.99
N THR A 235 3.02 9.71 -8.57
CA THR A 235 3.58 10.83 -9.32
C THR A 235 4.79 11.38 -8.58
N THR A 236 5.78 11.82 -9.33
CA THR A 236 6.85 12.65 -8.80
C THR A 236 6.63 14.04 -9.38
N ASP A 237 6.53 15.05 -8.50
CA ASP A 237 6.53 16.44 -8.95
C ASP A 237 7.90 16.72 -9.56
N THR A 238 7.97 16.73 -10.87
CA THR A 238 9.06 17.39 -11.56
C THR A 238 8.75 18.87 -11.49
N ASP A 239 9.26 19.56 -10.46
CA ASP A 239 9.42 21.00 -10.52
C ASP A 239 10.21 21.30 -11.78
N ASN A 240 9.53 21.81 -12.80
CA ASN A 240 10.15 22.48 -13.91
C ASN A 240 10.78 23.77 -13.35
N GLY A 241 12.02 23.69 -12.88
CA GLY A 241 12.89 24.82 -12.68
C GLY A 241 13.38 25.38 -14.01
#